data_b4acb09266eadcd370c30cc9581b6306
#
_entry.id   b4acb09266eadcd370c30cc9581b6306
#
_cell.length_a   1.000
_cell.length_b   1.000
_cell.length_c   1.000
_cell.angle_alpha   90.00
_cell.angle_beta   90.00
_cell.angle_gamma   90.00
#
_symmetry.space_group_name_H-M   'P 1'
#
loop_
_entity.id
_entity.type
_entity.pdbx_description
1 polymer ?
#
loop_
_entity_poly.entity_id
_entity_poly.type
_entity_poly.pdbx_seq_one_letter_code
_entity_poly.pdbx_strand_id
1 'polypeptide(L)'
;MAMKLLAYLKPHRWRITWALAQVLLISGFELLKPWPLQIVIDNALGNKPFPIAALSSSPENLLLLASVGIVVVHFGAGALTLLHNYTAIRIGQYMVNDLRGALYAHLQRLSLAFHSRQRVGDLLYRITADSFAVQTMIMNGALPILSALVLLAGMLVVLFPIDPALTMLALTVVPALFALISLFNRRIVEVASDVRTTESRVYSLVQWAMSSIKLVQAFTKEEEEHQRFMGASRESLQATLRLYSWQTLYSGTVNLVIAGGTALVVFSGARAVISGTLSIGQLIVFISYLAQLYAPINQITQSWGLIAGARVGARRIFEILDTEPDLEDGARNFPPSGACGEVAWSGVSFRYRPDTPILTGVDLKVPAGTKIAVVGPTGAGKSTLLGLLPRFYDPSAGSVAIDGVDVREYTLRSLRNQIAMVLQPPLIFPLSVRDNIAYGRPGADNAAIEQVARLARIDDLIASLPAGYDTLLGESGASLSEGEKQRITIARALLRNAPILILDEPTSALDVTTEALVMAGIEGLMAGRTTFIIAHRLSTVRRCDRIVVLRGGLIVEQGTLPELLRRDGFFAEYYRTQFAPQAAHAEQIRVEV
;
A
#
# COMPACT_ATOMS: atom_id res chain seq x y z
N MET A 1 1.31 15.49 11.72
CA MET A 1 1.78 14.10 11.69
C MET A 1 1.75 13.45 13.08
N ALA A 2 2.44 13.96 14.09
CA ALA A 2 2.47 13.36 15.43
C ALA A 2 1.06 13.15 16.04
N MET A 3 0.17 14.16 15.98
CA MET A 3 -1.22 14.03 16.46
C MET A 3 -2.03 12.96 15.73
N LYS A 4 -1.81 12.78 14.42
CA LYS A 4 -2.49 11.74 13.63
C LYS A 4 -2.01 10.34 13.99
N LEU A 5 -0.70 10.18 14.25
CA LEU A 5 -0.14 8.93 14.78
C LEU A 5 -0.74 8.57 16.14
N LEU A 6 -0.92 9.56 17.01
CA LEU A 6 -1.56 9.36 18.33
C LEU A 6 -3.02 8.89 18.21
N ALA A 7 -3.74 9.28 17.16
CA ALA A 7 -5.11 8.81 16.93
C ALA A 7 -5.15 7.29 16.71
N TYR A 8 -4.18 6.72 15.98
CA TYR A 8 -4.06 5.26 15.78
C TYR A 8 -3.54 4.51 17.02
N LEU A 9 -2.89 5.22 17.98
CA LEU A 9 -2.50 4.66 19.27
C LEU A 9 -3.66 4.59 20.27
N LYS A 10 -4.64 5.50 20.16
CA LYS A 10 -5.75 5.63 21.11
C LYS A 10 -6.52 4.32 21.36
N PRO A 11 -6.84 3.50 20.35
CA PRO A 11 -7.52 2.21 20.59
C PRO A 11 -6.67 1.21 21.39
N HIS A 12 -5.33 1.34 21.32
CA HIS A 12 -4.39 0.42 21.95
C HIS A 12 -3.79 0.94 23.26
N ARG A 13 -4.35 2.01 23.85
CA ARG A 13 -3.81 2.71 25.04
C ARG A 13 -3.46 1.78 26.20
N TRP A 14 -4.31 0.83 26.54
CA TRP A 14 -4.08 -0.11 27.64
C TRP A 14 -2.88 -1.05 27.37
N ARG A 15 -2.73 -1.49 26.13
CA ARG A 15 -1.57 -2.32 25.74
C ARG A 15 -0.27 -1.52 25.77
N ILE A 16 -0.35 -0.26 25.37
CA ILE A 16 0.81 0.67 25.42
C ILE A 16 1.19 0.95 26.87
N THR A 17 0.21 1.24 27.75
CA THR A 17 0.49 1.43 29.18
C THR A 17 1.14 0.19 29.79
N TRP A 18 0.67 -1.01 29.40
CA TRP A 18 1.29 -2.27 29.82
C TRP A 18 2.72 -2.43 29.29
N ALA A 19 2.98 -2.07 28.03
CA ALA A 19 4.33 -2.08 27.46
C ALA A 19 5.27 -1.11 28.18
N LEU A 20 4.78 0.07 28.56
CA LEU A 20 5.53 1.04 29.37
C LEU A 20 5.85 0.50 30.78
N ALA A 21 4.89 -0.15 31.43
CA ALA A 21 5.14 -0.81 32.72
C ALA A 21 6.20 -1.92 32.61
N GLN A 22 6.18 -2.70 31.53
CA GLN A 22 7.21 -3.70 31.26
C GLN A 22 8.58 -3.06 31.07
N VAL A 23 8.70 -1.92 30.38
CA VAL A 23 9.96 -1.17 30.23
C VAL A 23 10.53 -0.78 31.59
N LEU A 24 9.69 -0.26 32.49
CA LEU A 24 10.13 0.09 33.85
C LEU A 24 10.62 -1.13 34.64
N LEU A 25 9.87 -2.25 34.55
CA LEU A 25 10.26 -3.49 35.23
C LEU A 25 11.56 -4.07 34.67
N ILE A 26 11.73 -4.10 33.34
CA ILE A 26 12.95 -4.56 32.69
C ILE A 26 14.12 -3.69 33.13
N SER A 27 13.97 -2.36 33.11
CA SER A 27 15.02 -1.44 33.58
C SER A 27 15.37 -1.69 35.04
N GLY A 28 14.39 -1.98 35.91
CA GLY A 28 14.64 -2.36 37.30
C GLY A 28 15.47 -3.64 37.43
N PHE A 29 15.13 -4.68 36.68
CA PHE A 29 15.91 -5.92 36.68
C PHE A 29 17.33 -5.71 36.10
N GLU A 30 17.48 -4.90 35.04
CA GLU A 30 18.80 -4.58 34.47
C GLU A 30 19.69 -3.85 35.52
N LEU A 31 19.13 -2.93 36.30
CA LEU A 31 19.81 -2.24 37.36
C LEU A 31 20.16 -3.17 38.54
N LEU A 32 19.43 -4.24 38.76
CA LEU A 32 19.72 -5.20 39.84
C LEU A 32 20.81 -6.20 39.46
N LYS A 33 21.19 -6.35 38.18
CA LYS A 33 22.18 -7.36 37.73
C LYS A 33 23.53 -7.33 38.47
N PRO A 34 24.16 -6.16 38.78
CA PRO A 34 25.45 -6.13 39.49
C PRO A 34 25.36 -6.41 40.99
N TRP A 35 24.20 -6.22 41.62
CA TRP A 35 24.04 -6.24 43.09
C TRP A 35 24.31 -7.59 43.74
N PRO A 36 23.88 -8.74 43.18
CA PRO A 36 24.23 -10.03 43.76
C PRO A 36 25.76 -10.26 43.86
N LEU A 37 26.52 -9.78 42.87
CA LEU A 37 27.97 -9.89 42.86
C LEU A 37 28.60 -8.97 43.94
N GLN A 38 28.04 -7.78 44.17
CA GLN A 38 28.42 -6.90 45.26
C GLN A 38 28.21 -7.58 46.62
N ILE A 39 27.04 -8.25 46.81
CA ILE A 39 26.74 -8.97 48.05
C ILE A 39 27.77 -10.08 48.31
N VAL A 40 28.14 -10.85 47.27
CA VAL A 40 29.20 -11.87 47.43
C VAL A 40 30.49 -11.26 47.92
N ILE A 41 30.94 -10.17 47.31
CA ILE A 41 32.26 -9.59 47.54
C ILE A 41 32.32 -8.84 48.87
N ASP A 42 31.33 -7.99 49.17
CA ASP A 42 31.33 -7.15 50.33
C ASP A 42 30.86 -7.89 51.60
N ASN A 43 29.82 -8.73 51.48
CA ASN A 43 29.18 -9.33 52.67
C ASN A 43 29.62 -10.77 52.91
N ALA A 44 29.69 -11.63 51.88
CA ALA A 44 30.07 -13.02 52.08
C ALA A 44 31.59 -13.21 52.21
N LEU A 45 32.39 -12.52 51.38
CA LEU A 45 33.88 -12.62 51.43
C LEU A 45 34.51 -11.51 52.27
N GLY A 46 33.94 -10.30 52.27
CA GLY A 46 34.47 -9.12 52.95
C GLY A 46 33.99 -8.95 54.39
N ASN A 47 33.22 -9.87 54.94
CA ASN A 47 32.68 -9.87 56.31
C ASN A 47 31.93 -8.60 56.74
N LYS A 48 31.44 -7.78 55.77
CA LYS A 48 30.58 -6.64 56.10
C LYS A 48 29.18 -7.11 56.52
N PRO A 49 28.57 -6.49 57.55
CA PRO A 49 27.24 -6.87 57.98
C PRO A 49 26.22 -6.67 56.83
N PHE A 50 25.43 -7.69 56.60
CA PHE A 50 24.34 -7.59 55.63
C PHE A 50 23.11 -6.90 56.27
N PRO A 51 22.41 -5.97 55.59
CA PRO A 51 21.33 -5.19 56.19
C PRO A 51 20.15 -6.01 56.74
N ILE A 52 19.95 -7.21 56.25
CA ILE A 52 18.85 -8.09 56.67
C ILE A 52 19.44 -9.21 57.58
N ALA A 53 19.35 -9.01 58.87
CA ALA A 53 19.93 -9.91 59.90
C ALA A 53 19.45 -11.37 59.77
N ALA A 54 18.21 -11.60 59.37
CA ALA A 54 17.63 -12.95 59.19
C ALA A 54 18.31 -13.77 58.08
N LEU A 55 18.97 -13.13 57.13
CA LEU A 55 19.64 -13.76 55.97
C LEU A 55 21.17 -13.82 56.15
N SER A 56 21.71 -13.19 57.19
CA SER A 56 23.17 -13.07 57.46
C SER A 56 23.74 -14.18 58.34
N SER A 57 23.00 -15.28 58.56
CA SER A 57 23.35 -16.31 59.55
C SER A 57 24.61 -17.14 59.22
N SER A 58 25.07 -17.18 58.00
CA SER A 58 26.38 -17.73 57.61
C SER A 58 26.85 -17.18 56.25
N PRO A 59 28.16 -17.11 55.98
CA PRO A 59 28.68 -16.74 54.66
C PRO A 59 28.19 -17.63 53.53
N GLU A 60 27.98 -18.92 53.78
CA GLU A 60 27.47 -19.89 52.81
C GLU A 60 26.04 -19.58 52.37
N ASN A 61 25.16 -19.16 53.30
CA ASN A 61 23.80 -18.75 53.01
C ASN A 61 23.77 -17.49 52.14
N LEU A 62 24.67 -16.53 52.37
CA LEU A 62 24.80 -15.34 51.54
C LEU A 62 25.30 -15.67 50.13
N LEU A 63 26.25 -16.60 50.00
CA LEU A 63 26.70 -17.10 48.70
C LEU A 63 25.55 -17.79 47.92
N LEU A 64 24.79 -18.65 48.61
CA LEU A 64 23.64 -19.31 48.00
C LEU A 64 22.58 -18.28 47.55
N LEU A 65 22.23 -17.34 48.44
CA LEU A 65 21.29 -16.27 48.14
C LEU A 65 21.70 -15.43 46.93
N ALA A 66 22.96 -15.02 46.88
CA ALA A 66 23.48 -14.22 45.78
C ALA A 66 23.53 -15.02 44.48
N SER A 67 23.92 -16.30 44.53
CA SER A 67 23.93 -17.18 43.34
C SER A 67 22.54 -17.40 42.79
N VAL A 68 21.57 -17.71 43.66
CA VAL A 68 20.14 -17.80 43.25
C VAL A 68 19.64 -16.44 42.75
N GLY A 69 20.03 -15.33 43.40
CA GLY A 69 19.72 -13.97 43.02
C GLY A 69 20.19 -13.64 41.59
N ILE A 70 21.40 -14.04 41.19
CA ILE A 70 21.90 -13.88 39.82
C ILE A 70 20.96 -14.56 38.84
N VAL A 71 20.59 -15.82 39.09
CA VAL A 71 19.70 -16.59 38.22
C VAL A 71 18.32 -15.96 38.13
N VAL A 72 17.73 -15.58 39.27
CA VAL A 72 16.40 -14.96 39.34
C VAL A 72 16.36 -13.62 38.61
N VAL A 73 17.35 -12.77 38.81
CA VAL A 73 17.44 -11.45 38.16
C VAL A 73 17.58 -11.60 36.64
N HIS A 74 18.47 -12.49 36.15
CA HIS A 74 18.65 -12.69 34.72
C HIS A 74 17.46 -13.38 34.07
N PHE A 75 16.87 -14.37 34.75
CA PHE A 75 15.65 -15.03 34.28
C PHE A 75 14.47 -14.06 34.23
N GLY A 76 14.29 -13.25 35.28
CA GLY A 76 13.24 -12.22 35.33
C GLY A 76 13.39 -11.18 34.24
N ALA A 77 14.61 -10.65 34.05
CA ALA A 77 14.91 -9.73 32.96
C ALA A 77 14.61 -10.35 31.57
N GLY A 78 15.06 -11.60 31.36
CA GLY A 78 14.83 -12.32 30.10
C GLY A 78 13.36 -12.60 29.84
N ALA A 79 12.63 -13.11 30.82
CA ALA A 79 11.19 -13.39 30.70
C ALA A 79 10.37 -12.13 30.42
N LEU A 80 10.68 -11.03 31.13
CA LEU A 80 10.03 -9.73 30.89
C LEU A 80 10.37 -9.16 29.51
N THR A 81 11.60 -9.32 29.05
CA THR A 81 12.01 -8.89 27.70
C THR A 81 11.28 -9.67 26.62
N LEU A 82 11.12 -10.99 26.77
CA LEU A 82 10.32 -11.80 25.86
C LEU A 82 8.85 -11.35 25.84
N LEU A 83 8.27 -11.12 27.01
CA LEU A 83 6.90 -10.63 27.15
C LEU A 83 6.72 -9.24 26.53
N HIS A 84 7.70 -8.34 26.75
CA HIS A 84 7.70 -7.00 26.16
C HIS A 84 7.78 -7.06 24.63
N ASN A 85 8.71 -7.84 24.08
CA ASN A 85 8.86 -7.99 22.63
C ASN A 85 7.56 -8.55 22.00
N TYR A 86 6.95 -9.57 22.61
CA TYR A 86 5.66 -10.10 22.16
C TYR A 86 4.57 -9.04 22.20
N THR A 87 4.48 -8.27 23.29
CA THR A 87 3.51 -7.17 23.44
C THR A 87 3.72 -6.09 22.39
N ALA A 88 4.98 -5.67 22.17
CA ALA A 88 5.34 -4.64 21.20
C ALA A 88 5.01 -5.09 19.76
N ILE A 89 5.39 -6.32 19.38
CA ILE A 89 5.06 -6.90 18.07
C ILE A 89 3.55 -6.90 17.86
N ARG A 90 2.79 -7.37 18.85
CA ARG A 90 1.33 -7.45 18.78
C ARG A 90 0.69 -6.07 18.59
N ILE A 91 1.11 -5.07 19.35
CA ILE A 91 0.64 -3.68 19.18
C ILE A 91 0.95 -3.18 17.77
N GLY A 92 2.19 -3.36 17.32
CA GLY A 92 2.62 -2.93 15.99
C GLY A 92 1.81 -3.55 14.86
N GLN A 93 1.54 -4.85 14.92
CA GLN A 93 0.76 -5.56 13.89
C GLN A 93 -0.71 -5.11 13.86
N TYR A 94 -1.35 -4.90 15.01
CA TYR A 94 -2.71 -4.35 15.03
C TYR A 94 -2.76 -2.94 14.43
N MET A 95 -1.80 -2.08 14.76
CA MET A 95 -1.73 -0.73 14.18
C MET A 95 -1.55 -0.75 12.66
N VAL A 96 -0.68 -1.65 12.15
CA VAL A 96 -0.49 -1.81 10.69
C VAL A 96 -1.77 -2.28 10.03
N ASN A 97 -2.47 -3.25 10.64
CA ASN A 97 -3.74 -3.75 10.13
C ASN A 97 -4.81 -2.65 10.06
N ASP A 98 -4.98 -1.89 11.14
CA ASP A 98 -5.97 -0.80 11.21
C ASP A 98 -5.65 0.30 10.20
N LEU A 99 -4.36 0.65 10.07
CA LEU A 99 -3.90 1.64 9.10
C LEU A 99 -4.13 1.19 7.64
N ARG A 100 -3.83 -0.09 7.34
CA ARG A 100 -4.09 -0.68 6.03
C ARG A 100 -5.59 -0.70 5.71
N GLY A 101 -6.42 -1.06 6.67
CA GLY A 101 -7.88 -1.04 6.50
C GLY A 101 -8.39 0.36 6.20
N ALA A 102 -7.94 1.38 6.96
CA ALA A 102 -8.31 2.76 6.75
C ALA A 102 -7.82 3.29 5.39
N LEU A 103 -6.55 3.00 5.03
CA LEU A 103 -5.96 3.42 3.77
C LEU A 103 -6.67 2.79 2.56
N TYR A 104 -6.96 1.48 2.62
CA TYR A 104 -7.66 0.77 1.56
C TYR A 104 -9.09 1.28 1.37
N ALA A 105 -9.83 1.46 2.46
CA ALA A 105 -11.18 2.01 2.42
C ALA A 105 -11.20 3.45 1.87
N HIS A 106 -10.18 4.26 2.22
CA HIS A 106 -10.05 5.62 1.71
C HIS A 106 -9.73 5.65 0.22
N LEU A 107 -8.76 4.85 -0.24
CA LEU A 107 -8.41 4.74 -1.65
C LEU A 107 -9.60 4.35 -2.53
N GLN A 108 -10.48 3.46 -2.05
CA GLN A 108 -11.69 3.09 -2.80
C GLN A 108 -12.71 4.23 -2.95
N ARG A 109 -12.64 5.27 -2.12
CA ARG A 109 -13.50 6.45 -2.19
C ARG A 109 -12.94 7.57 -3.05
N LEU A 110 -11.63 7.55 -3.32
CA LEU A 110 -10.99 8.54 -4.17
C LEU A 110 -11.45 8.40 -5.62
N SER A 111 -11.46 9.52 -6.35
CA SER A 111 -11.92 9.60 -7.72
C SER A 111 -11.03 8.84 -8.70
N LEU A 112 -11.58 8.50 -9.88
CA LEU A 112 -10.77 7.96 -10.98
C LEU A 112 -9.70 8.95 -11.45
N ALA A 113 -9.90 10.26 -11.27
CA ALA A 113 -8.90 11.29 -11.56
C ALA A 113 -7.64 11.11 -10.68
N PHE A 114 -7.82 10.78 -9.40
CA PHE A 114 -6.70 10.44 -8.52
C PHE A 114 -5.99 9.17 -9.01
N HIS A 115 -6.73 8.09 -9.24
CA HIS A 115 -6.15 6.80 -9.66
C HIS A 115 -5.42 6.87 -11.00
N SER A 116 -5.91 7.65 -11.96
CA SER A 116 -5.27 7.82 -13.28
C SER A 116 -3.94 8.58 -13.21
N ARG A 117 -3.74 9.41 -12.18
CA ARG A 117 -2.50 10.16 -11.95
C ARG A 117 -1.45 9.38 -11.15
N GLN A 118 -1.86 8.32 -10.47
CA GLN A 118 -0.99 7.52 -9.62
C GLN A 118 -0.61 6.20 -10.31
N ARG A 119 0.62 5.75 -10.08
CA ARG A 119 1.03 4.41 -10.53
C ARG A 119 0.51 3.38 -9.55
N VAL A 120 -0.12 2.32 -10.03
CA VAL A 120 -0.66 1.23 -9.19
C VAL A 120 0.42 0.64 -8.28
N GLY A 121 1.65 0.44 -8.80
CA GLY A 121 2.77 -0.05 -8.01
C GLY A 121 3.16 0.86 -6.84
N ASP A 122 3.05 2.20 -6.97
CA ASP A 122 3.29 3.13 -5.88
C ASP A 122 2.20 3.02 -4.79
N LEU A 123 0.94 2.90 -5.18
CA LEU A 123 -0.17 2.69 -4.24
C LEU A 123 -0.03 1.35 -3.49
N LEU A 124 0.33 0.28 -4.20
CA LEU A 124 0.61 -1.02 -3.59
C LEU A 124 1.76 -0.93 -2.58
N TYR A 125 2.86 -0.25 -2.94
CA TYR A 125 4.00 -0.05 -2.03
C TYR A 125 3.59 0.73 -0.77
N ARG A 126 2.77 1.76 -0.91
CA ARG A 126 2.26 2.55 0.23
C ARG A 126 1.39 1.72 1.17
N ILE A 127 0.51 0.86 0.63
CA ILE A 127 -0.33 -0.02 1.46
C ILE A 127 0.50 -1.11 2.13
N THR A 128 1.47 -1.71 1.42
CA THR A 128 2.20 -2.89 1.91
C THR A 128 3.44 -2.51 2.72
N ALA A 129 4.34 -1.72 2.17
CA ALA A 129 5.64 -1.39 2.77
C ALA A 129 5.60 -0.15 3.68
N ASP A 130 5.05 0.97 3.18
CA ASP A 130 5.03 2.21 3.97
C ASP A 130 4.15 2.09 5.22
N SER A 131 3.14 1.22 5.24
CA SER A 131 2.32 0.96 6.43
C SER A 131 3.14 0.48 7.64
N PHE A 132 4.26 -0.20 7.42
CA PHE A 132 5.20 -0.57 8.48
C PHE A 132 6.03 0.61 9.02
N ALA A 133 6.10 1.73 8.29
CA ALA A 133 6.83 2.90 8.76
C ALA A 133 6.28 3.43 10.09
N VAL A 134 4.96 3.41 10.26
CA VAL A 134 4.30 3.83 11.51
C VAL A 134 4.66 2.90 12.66
N GLN A 135 4.65 1.58 12.43
CA GLN A 135 5.11 0.59 13.40
C GLN A 135 6.57 0.83 13.77
N THR A 136 7.44 1.02 12.77
CA THR A 136 8.88 1.26 12.98
C THR A 136 9.13 2.51 13.83
N MET A 137 8.42 3.61 13.55
CA MET A 137 8.56 4.85 14.33
C MET A 137 8.26 4.65 15.82
N ILE A 138 7.28 3.84 16.15
CA ILE A 138 6.81 3.66 17.53
C ILE A 138 7.53 2.51 18.20
N MET A 139 7.49 1.31 17.61
CA MET A 139 7.98 0.08 18.23
C MET A 139 9.50 -0.06 18.16
N ASN A 140 10.12 0.34 17.03
CA ASN A 140 11.57 0.26 16.85
C ASN A 140 12.27 1.61 17.09
N GLY A 141 11.50 2.69 17.26
CA GLY A 141 12.00 4.04 17.49
C GLY A 141 11.68 4.57 18.88
N ALA A 142 10.45 5.03 19.11
CA ALA A 142 10.10 5.77 20.33
C ALA A 142 10.18 4.92 21.61
N LEU A 143 9.68 3.68 21.61
CA LEU A 143 9.74 2.80 22.79
C LEU A 143 11.18 2.42 23.19
N PRO A 144 12.06 2.00 22.26
CA PRO A 144 13.47 1.77 22.59
C PRO A 144 14.21 3.00 23.11
N ILE A 145 13.95 4.18 22.56
CA ILE A 145 14.52 5.43 23.08
C ILE A 145 14.08 5.66 24.54
N LEU A 146 12.79 5.50 24.81
CA LEU A 146 12.27 5.65 26.16
C LEU A 146 12.87 4.62 27.12
N SER A 147 12.98 3.36 26.71
CA SER A 147 13.63 2.30 27.49
C SER A 147 15.09 2.65 27.82
N ALA A 148 15.83 3.11 26.81
CA ALA A 148 17.22 3.53 27.00
C ALA A 148 17.37 4.72 27.97
N LEU A 149 16.48 5.72 27.85
CA LEU A 149 16.47 6.88 28.75
C LEU A 149 16.13 6.50 30.19
N VAL A 150 15.16 5.61 30.40
CA VAL A 150 14.79 5.10 31.72
C VAL A 150 15.95 4.34 32.35
N LEU A 151 16.63 3.48 31.58
CA LEU A 151 17.78 2.73 32.05
C LEU A 151 18.96 3.65 32.44
N LEU A 152 19.30 4.62 31.57
CA LEU A 152 20.34 5.61 31.83
C LEU A 152 20.02 6.45 33.07
N ALA A 153 18.79 6.93 33.20
CA ALA A 153 18.35 7.67 34.39
C ALA A 153 18.46 6.80 35.66
N GLY A 154 18.03 5.54 35.58
CA GLY A 154 18.15 4.58 36.67
C GLY A 154 19.61 4.32 37.10
N MET A 155 20.53 4.17 36.14
CA MET A 155 21.97 4.04 36.43
C MET A 155 22.50 5.25 37.20
N LEU A 156 22.13 6.47 36.80
CA LEU A 156 22.54 7.69 37.50
C LEU A 156 21.97 7.77 38.91
N VAL A 157 20.69 7.42 39.10
CA VAL A 157 20.03 7.40 40.41
C VAL A 157 20.73 6.42 41.38
N VAL A 158 21.25 5.30 40.85
CA VAL A 158 21.98 4.32 41.67
C VAL A 158 23.42 4.73 41.91
N LEU A 159 24.13 5.24 40.92
CA LEU A 159 25.56 5.55 41.03
C LEU A 159 25.84 6.83 41.85
N PHE A 160 24.98 7.85 41.71
CA PHE A 160 25.23 9.15 42.35
C PHE A 160 25.28 9.10 43.89
N PRO A 161 24.44 8.34 44.61
CA PRO A 161 24.53 8.16 46.07
C PRO A 161 25.73 7.32 46.51
N ILE A 162 26.28 6.45 45.64
CA ILE A 162 27.44 5.61 45.98
C ILE A 162 28.72 6.47 46.05
N ASP A 163 29.02 7.17 44.94
CA ASP A 163 30.16 8.13 44.88
C ASP A 163 29.89 9.16 43.78
N PRO A 164 29.56 10.44 44.12
CA PRO A 164 29.31 11.49 43.14
C PRO A 164 30.53 11.81 42.27
N ALA A 165 31.74 11.79 42.83
CA ALA A 165 32.95 12.15 42.08
C ALA A 165 33.29 11.09 41.04
N LEU A 166 33.18 9.81 41.40
CA LEU A 166 33.39 8.69 40.48
C LEU A 166 32.28 8.64 39.42
N THR A 167 31.03 8.99 39.78
CA THR A 167 29.91 9.10 38.83
C THR A 167 30.17 10.19 37.81
N MET A 168 30.62 11.38 38.24
CA MET A 168 30.97 12.46 37.31
C MET A 168 32.14 12.08 36.40
N LEU A 169 33.11 11.34 36.90
CA LEU A 169 34.22 10.81 36.10
C LEU A 169 33.71 9.80 35.06
N ALA A 170 32.83 8.87 35.44
CA ALA A 170 32.21 7.92 34.52
C ALA A 170 31.37 8.63 33.44
N LEU A 171 30.69 9.72 33.79
CA LEU A 171 29.92 10.54 32.85
C LEU A 171 30.78 11.23 31.80
N THR A 172 32.10 11.44 32.01
CA THR A 172 32.97 12.01 30.96
C THR A 172 33.09 11.14 29.71
N VAL A 173 32.83 9.85 29.84
CA VAL A 173 32.79 8.91 28.71
C VAL A 173 31.62 9.22 27.79
N VAL A 174 30.50 9.72 28.31
CA VAL A 174 29.27 9.97 27.53
C VAL A 174 29.47 11.03 26.45
N PRO A 175 29.99 12.24 26.72
CA PRO A 175 30.31 13.23 25.70
C PRO A 175 31.31 12.72 24.67
N ALA A 176 32.32 11.94 25.08
CA ALA A 176 33.29 11.35 24.17
C ALA A 176 32.63 10.35 23.20
N LEU A 177 31.75 9.48 23.71
CA LEU A 177 30.97 8.57 22.89
C LEU A 177 30.05 9.34 21.96
N PHE A 178 29.36 10.38 22.44
CA PHE A 178 28.47 11.18 21.62
C PHE A 178 29.19 11.91 20.47
N ALA A 179 30.36 12.49 20.78
CA ALA A 179 31.19 13.12 19.76
C ALA A 179 31.65 12.11 18.70
N LEU A 180 32.07 10.92 19.13
CA LEU A 180 32.50 9.84 18.26
C LEU A 180 31.33 9.37 17.37
N ILE A 181 30.16 9.10 17.95
CA ILE A 181 28.96 8.72 17.24
C ILE A 181 28.62 9.78 16.18
N SER A 182 28.62 11.06 16.56
CA SER A 182 28.32 12.17 15.66
C SER A 182 29.29 12.24 14.47
N LEU A 183 30.59 12.06 14.74
CA LEU A 183 31.65 12.08 13.71
C LEU A 183 31.50 10.94 12.71
N PHE A 184 31.34 9.72 13.20
CA PHE A 184 31.23 8.54 12.33
C PHE A 184 29.87 8.44 11.63
N ASN A 185 28.77 8.82 12.31
CA ASN A 185 27.42 8.70 11.78
C ASN A 185 27.28 9.47 10.45
N ARG A 186 27.84 10.69 10.36
CA ARG A 186 27.82 11.48 9.13
C ARG A 186 28.43 10.71 7.95
N ARG A 187 29.59 10.10 8.17
CA ARG A 187 30.32 9.35 7.12
C ARG A 187 29.64 8.02 6.79
N ILE A 188 29.16 7.30 7.81
CA ILE A 188 28.43 6.04 7.62
C ILE A 188 27.13 6.28 6.82
N VAL A 189 26.38 7.34 7.12
CA VAL A 189 25.15 7.68 6.39
C VAL A 189 25.44 8.05 4.94
N GLU A 190 26.51 8.80 4.67
CA GLU A 190 26.95 9.15 3.31
C GLU A 190 27.26 7.87 2.51
N VAL A 191 28.14 7.00 3.03
CA VAL A 191 28.51 5.75 2.37
C VAL A 191 27.32 4.77 2.26
N ALA A 192 26.43 4.75 3.23
CA ALA A 192 25.19 3.95 3.15
C ALA A 192 24.24 4.45 2.05
N SER A 193 24.24 5.75 1.77
CA SER A 193 23.52 6.32 0.61
C SER A 193 24.09 5.84 -0.71
N ASP A 194 25.43 5.77 -0.84
CA ASP A 194 26.09 5.23 -2.03
C ASP A 194 25.74 3.76 -2.26
N VAL A 195 25.71 2.95 -1.19
CA VAL A 195 25.26 1.54 -1.27
C VAL A 195 23.84 1.46 -1.83
N ARG A 196 22.91 2.25 -1.28
CA ARG A 196 21.52 2.25 -1.77
C ARG A 196 21.42 2.63 -3.25
N THR A 197 22.21 3.59 -3.69
CA THR A 197 22.24 4.04 -5.10
C THR A 197 22.75 2.93 -6.01
N THR A 198 23.85 2.28 -5.66
CA THR A 198 24.41 1.17 -6.45
C THR A 198 23.51 -0.06 -6.45
N GLU A 199 22.91 -0.42 -5.33
CA GLU A 199 21.90 -1.50 -5.26
C GLU A 199 20.66 -1.21 -6.10
N SER A 200 20.15 0.04 -6.07
CA SER A 200 19.03 0.46 -6.93
C SER A 200 19.35 0.31 -8.40
N ARG A 201 20.60 0.58 -8.80
CA ARG A 201 21.07 0.38 -10.19
C ARG A 201 21.08 -1.10 -10.58
N VAL A 202 21.60 -1.97 -9.70
CA VAL A 202 21.56 -3.43 -9.89
C VAL A 202 20.13 -3.91 -10.05
N TYR A 203 19.23 -3.49 -9.14
CA TYR A 203 17.81 -3.85 -9.20
C TYR A 203 17.15 -3.40 -10.52
N SER A 204 17.40 -2.18 -10.97
CA SER A 204 16.86 -1.66 -12.22
C SER A 204 17.34 -2.44 -13.44
N LEU A 205 18.62 -2.87 -13.48
CA LEU A 205 19.15 -3.71 -14.55
C LEU A 205 18.45 -5.08 -14.60
N VAL A 206 18.29 -5.73 -13.45
CA VAL A 206 17.58 -7.01 -13.36
C VAL A 206 16.13 -6.86 -13.80
N GLN A 207 15.43 -5.84 -13.31
CA GLN A 207 14.04 -5.56 -13.69
C GLN A 207 13.91 -5.36 -15.20
N TRP A 208 14.79 -4.56 -15.81
CA TRP A 208 14.78 -4.31 -17.24
C TRP A 208 15.04 -5.59 -18.04
N ALA A 209 16.09 -6.34 -17.70
CA ALA A 209 16.46 -7.57 -18.40
C ALA A 209 15.35 -8.62 -18.32
N MET A 210 14.73 -8.82 -17.13
CA MET A 210 13.64 -9.78 -16.94
C MET A 210 12.36 -9.35 -17.65
N SER A 211 12.02 -8.07 -17.62
CA SER A 211 10.85 -7.54 -18.34
C SER A 211 11.00 -7.67 -19.86
N SER A 212 12.23 -7.65 -20.36
CA SER A 212 12.56 -7.74 -21.78
C SER A 212 13.23 -9.05 -22.16
N ILE A 213 13.05 -10.12 -21.39
CA ILE A 213 13.79 -11.37 -21.55
C ILE A 213 13.66 -11.98 -22.96
N LYS A 214 12.46 -11.88 -23.56
CA LYS A 214 12.24 -12.33 -24.95
C LYS A 214 13.13 -11.59 -25.93
N LEU A 215 13.35 -10.29 -25.72
CA LEU A 215 14.21 -9.45 -26.56
C LEU A 215 15.68 -9.83 -26.37
N VAL A 216 16.13 -10.00 -25.11
CA VAL A 216 17.50 -10.43 -24.80
C VAL A 216 17.81 -11.76 -25.49
N GLN A 217 16.92 -12.75 -25.38
CA GLN A 217 17.08 -14.06 -26.03
C GLN A 217 16.98 -13.98 -27.56
N ALA A 218 16.04 -13.22 -28.09
CA ALA A 218 15.87 -13.08 -29.54
C ALA A 218 17.10 -12.46 -30.24
N PHE A 219 17.85 -11.61 -29.54
CA PHE A 219 19.06 -10.96 -30.04
C PHE A 219 20.35 -11.60 -29.52
N THR A 220 20.27 -12.74 -28.80
CA THR A 220 21.44 -13.47 -28.23
C THR A 220 22.38 -12.55 -27.44
N LYS A 221 21.80 -11.71 -26.54
CA LYS A 221 22.54 -10.70 -25.76
C LYS A 221 22.73 -11.10 -24.29
N GLU A 222 22.58 -12.38 -23.95
CA GLU A 222 22.68 -12.88 -22.57
C GLU A 222 24.03 -12.58 -21.94
N GLU A 223 25.12 -12.79 -22.69
CA GLU A 223 26.48 -12.55 -22.19
C GLU A 223 26.76 -11.06 -21.98
N GLU A 224 26.29 -10.20 -22.88
CA GLU A 224 26.46 -8.74 -22.76
C GLU A 224 25.69 -8.20 -21.53
N GLU A 225 24.46 -8.66 -21.31
CA GLU A 225 23.67 -8.30 -20.15
C GLU A 225 24.26 -8.87 -18.85
N HIS A 226 24.81 -10.09 -18.89
CA HIS A 226 25.55 -10.66 -17.77
C HIS A 226 26.75 -9.79 -17.37
N GLN A 227 27.55 -9.36 -18.34
CA GLN A 227 28.69 -8.48 -18.08
C GLN A 227 28.27 -7.12 -17.50
N ARG A 228 27.19 -6.52 -18.01
CA ARG A 228 26.60 -5.28 -17.45
C ARG A 228 26.16 -5.46 -16.00
N PHE A 229 25.47 -6.56 -15.74
CA PHE A 229 25.05 -6.92 -14.37
C PHE A 229 26.27 -7.11 -13.45
N MET A 230 27.28 -7.87 -13.88
CA MET A 230 28.49 -8.10 -13.08
C MET A 230 29.28 -6.82 -12.81
N GLY A 231 29.29 -5.88 -13.76
CA GLY A 231 29.87 -4.55 -13.56
C GLY A 231 29.17 -3.78 -12.44
N ALA A 232 27.86 -3.66 -12.51
CA ALA A 232 27.06 -2.98 -11.48
C ALA A 232 27.12 -3.71 -10.11
N SER A 233 27.13 -5.03 -10.13
CA SER A 233 27.26 -5.86 -8.91
C SER A 233 28.58 -5.63 -8.20
N ARG A 234 29.70 -5.50 -8.95
CA ARG A 234 31.02 -5.19 -8.39
C ARG A 234 31.07 -3.77 -7.79
N GLU A 235 30.45 -2.78 -8.43
CA GLU A 235 30.32 -1.44 -7.85
C GLU A 235 29.56 -1.48 -6.51
N SER A 236 28.45 -2.20 -6.45
CA SER A 236 27.66 -2.39 -5.22
C SER A 236 28.49 -3.12 -4.14
N LEU A 237 29.22 -4.18 -4.50
CA LEU A 237 30.12 -4.89 -3.59
C LEU A 237 31.17 -3.93 -2.98
N GLN A 238 31.83 -3.11 -3.79
CA GLN A 238 32.84 -2.17 -3.31
C GLN A 238 32.24 -1.10 -2.39
N ALA A 239 31.05 -0.59 -2.71
CA ALA A 239 30.33 0.35 -1.84
C ALA A 239 29.99 -0.30 -0.50
N THR A 240 29.49 -1.53 -0.53
CA THR A 240 29.13 -2.32 0.66
C THR A 240 30.33 -2.63 1.54
N LEU A 241 31.45 -3.03 0.95
CA LEU A 241 32.71 -3.26 1.68
C LEU A 241 33.21 -1.99 2.34
N ARG A 242 33.13 -0.83 1.68
CA ARG A 242 33.45 0.48 2.29
C ARG A 242 32.55 0.79 3.49
N LEU A 243 31.26 0.52 3.39
CA LEU A 243 30.33 0.72 4.49
C LEU A 243 30.70 -0.14 5.70
N TYR A 244 30.92 -1.43 5.50
CA TYR A 244 31.31 -2.34 6.59
C TYR A 244 32.67 -2.00 7.18
N SER A 245 33.62 -1.51 6.37
CA SER A 245 34.92 -1.04 6.89
C SER A 245 34.74 0.14 7.84
N TRP A 246 33.91 1.13 7.49
CA TRP A 246 33.59 2.25 8.36
C TRP A 246 32.85 1.82 9.64
N GLN A 247 31.92 0.88 9.54
CA GLN A 247 31.19 0.34 10.69
C GLN A 247 32.13 -0.44 11.64
N THR A 248 33.06 -1.21 11.09
CA THR A 248 34.06 -1.96 11.87
C THR A 248 35.02 -1.00 12.58
N LEU A 249 35.52 0.03 11.89
CA LEU A 249 36.37 1.06 12.48
C LEU A 249 35.64 1.81 13.60
N TYR A 250 34.38 2.18 13.38
CA TYR A 250 33.53 2.79 14.40
C TYR A 250 33.41 1.91 15.65
N SER A 251 33.06 0.64 15.49
CA SER A 251 32.92 -0.30 16.60
C SER A 251 34.21 -0.46 17.39
N GLY A 252 35.36 -0.60 16.69
CA GLY A 252 36.66 -0.67 17.30
C GLY A 252 37.01 0.59 18.11
N THR A 253 36.76 1.77 17.56
CA THR A 253 37.04 3.05 18.22
C THR A 253 36.13 3.26 19.44
N VAL A 254 34.87 2.88 19.38
CA VAL A 254 33.94 2.91 20.51
C VAL A 254 34.46 2.02 21.65
N ASN A 255 34.89 0.80 21.34
CA ASN A 255 35.45 -0.11 22.35
C ASN A 255 36.70 0.47 23.03
N LEU A 256 37.55 1.19 22.28
CA LEU A 256 38.72 1.87 22.86
C LEU A 256 38.30 2.99 23.84
N VAL A 257 37.29 3.79 23.51
CA VAL A 257 36.77 4.84 24.40
C VAL A 257 36.18 4.24 25.66
N ILE A 258 35.42 3.15 25.55
CA ILE A 258 34.89 2.43 26.73
C ILE A 258 36.02 1.86 27.58
N ALA A 259 37.02 1.23 26.97
CA ALA A 259 38.16 0.67 27.68
C ALA A 259 38.94 1.77 28.40
N GLY A 260 39.18 2.92 27.77
CA GLY A 260 39.83 4.08 28.40
C GLY A 260 39.03 4.63 29.60
N GLY A 261 37.70 4.77 29.42
CA GLY A 261 36.80 5.18 30.50
C GLY A 261 36.79 4.18 31.66
N THR A 262 36.75 2.89 31.35
CA THR A 262 36.83 1.83 32.36
C THR A 262 38.16 1.87 33.11
N ALA A 263 39.27 2.06 32.41
CA ALA A 263 40.59 2.18 33.05
C ALA A 263 40.66 3.37 34.00
N LEU A 264 40.12 4.53 33.64
CA LEU A 264 40.02 5.72 34.50
C LEU A 264 39.18 5.48 35.75
N VAL A 265 38.00 4.85 35.57
CA VAL A 265 37.11 4.52 36.70
C VAL A 265 37.74 3.47 37.61
N VAL A 266 38.39 2.44 37.05
CA VAL A 266 39.10 1.42 37.83
C VAL A 266 40.25 2.04 38.62
N PHE A 267 41.08 2.90 37.99
CA PHE A 267 42.20 3.57 38.66
C PHE A 267 41.72 4.46 39.81
N SER A 268 40.74 5.34 39.54
CA SER A 268 40.22 6.27 40.54
C SER A 268 39.44 5.55 41.65
N GLY A 269 38.62 4.58 41.29
CA GLY A 269 37.82 3.77 42.20
C GLY A 269 38.69 2.85 43.06
N ALA A 270 39.76 2.26 42.51
CA ALA A 270 40.73 1.48 43.30
C ALA A 270 41.45 2.36 44.35
N ARG A 271 41.80 3.61 44.02
CA ARG A 271 42.34 4.57 45.02
C ARG A 271 41.33 4.87 46.12
N ALA A 272 40.04 5.04 45.77
CA ALA A 272 38.97 5.23 46.74
C ALA A 272 38.77 3.99 47.63
N VAL A 273 38.93 2.79 47.09
CA VAL A 273 38.91 1.54 47.87
C VAL A 273 40.10 1.48 48.83
N ILE A 274 41.34 1.80 48.39
CA ILE A 274 42.53 1.83 49.23
C ILE A 274 42.38 2.85 50.35
N SER A 275 41.79 4.02 50.11
CA SER A 275 41.49 5.03 51.11
C SER A 275 40.33 4.68 52.06
N GLY A 276 39.61 3.58 51.79
CA GLY A 276 38.50 3.12 52.63
C GLY A 276 37.18 3.88 52.39
N THR A 277 37.09 4.76 51.38
CA THR A 277 35.88 5.54 51.05
C THR A 277 34.90 4.76 50.18
N LEU A 278 35.35 3.75 49.46
CA LEU A 278 34.55 2.89 48.61
C LEU A 278 34.78 1.41 48.94
N SER A 279 33.80 0.56 48.75
CA SER A 279 34.00 -0.89 48.84
C SER A 279 34.40 -1.52 47.51
N ILE A 280 35.02 -2.71 47.53
CA ILE A 280 35.36 -3.46 46.34
C ILE A 280 34.08 -3.81 45.57
N GLY A 281 33.00 -4.22 46.25
CA GLY A 281 31.73 -4.53 45.64
C GLY A 281 31.07 -3.32 44.95
N GLN A 282 31.14 -2.15 45.59
CA GLN A 282 30.67 -0.89 44.98
C GLN A 282 31.47 -0.54 43.71
N LEU A 283 32.80 -0.72 43.70
CA LEU A 283 33.61 -0.51 42.51
C LEU A 283 33.20 -1.43 41.37
N ILE A 284 32.85 -2.68 41.65
CA ILE A 284 32.37 -3.63 40.66
C ILE A 284 31.01 -3.21 40.10
N VAL A 285 30.12 -2.64 40.91
CA VAL A 285 28.86 -2.06 40.42
C VAL A 285 29.14 -0.93 39.42
N PHE A 286 30.09 -0.01 39.74
CA PHE A 286 30.49 1.04 38.80
C PHE A 286 31.01 0.50 37.48
N ILE A 287 31.92 -0.48 37.51
CA ILE A 287 32.50 -1.10 36.32
C ILE A 287 31.41 -1.78 35.49
N SER A 288 30.49 -2.49 36.15
CA SER A 288 29.38 -3.19 35.50
C SER A 288 28.42 -2.23 34.77
N TYR A 289 28.06 -1.10 35.40
CA TYR A 289 27.22 -0.11 34.76
C TYR A 289 27.94 0.65 33.66
N LEU A 290 29.23 0.94 33.81
CA LEU A 290 30.01 1.57 32.74
C LEU A 290 30.09 0.67 31.50
N ALA A 291 30.29 -0.63 31.69
CA ALA A 291 30.28 -1.61 30.60
C ALA A 291 28.91 -1.68 29.90
N GLN A 292 27.81 -1.49 30.63
CA GLN A 292 26.47 -1.48 30.09
C GLN A 292 26.06 -0.13 29.47
N LEU A 293 26.74 0.97 29.74
CA LEU A 293 26.36 2.34 29.34
C LEU A 293 26.28 2.53 27.83
N TYR A 294 27.13 1.84 27.09
CA TYR A 294 27.14 1.96 25.62
C TYR A 294 25.86 1.45 24.96
N ALA A 295 25.29 0.36 25.45
CA ALA A 295 24.13 -0.26 24.81
C ALA A 295 22.94 0.71 24.69
N PRO A 296 22.46 1.39 25.76
CA PRO A 296 21.36 2.35 25.65
C PRO A 296 21.71 3.58 24.79
N ILE A 297 22.95 4.07 24.82
CA ILE A 297 23.38 5.20 23.99
C ILE A 297 23.32 4.83 22.49
N ASN A 298 23.86 3.67 22.17
CA ASN A 298 23.80 3.15 20.80
C ASN A 298 22.36 2.90 20.34
N GLN A 299 21.51 2.37 21.22
CA GLN A 299 20.08 2.15 20.97
C GLN A 299 19.35 3.46 20.62
N ILE A 300 19.59 4.54 21.35
CA ILE A 300 19.02 5.86 21.05
C ILE A 300 19.44 6.30 19.63
N THR A 301 20.73 6.16 19.32
CA THR A 301 21.26 6.58 18.01
C THR A 301 20.66 5.80 16.86
N GLN A 302 20.60 4.47 16.97
CA GLN A 302 20.01 3.60 15.95
C GLN A 302 18.51 3.86 15.79
N SER A 303 17.77 3.97 16.89
CA SER A 303 16.35 4.24 16.89
C SER A 303 16.02 5.59 16.26
N TRP A 304 16.86 6.62 16.48
CA TRP A 304 16.70 7.92 15.83
C TRP A 304 16.83 7.83 14.31
N GLY A 305 17.81 7.05 13.82
CA GLY A 305 17.97 6.77 12.38
C GLY A 305 16.76 6.06 11.78
N LEU A 306 16.21 5.06 12.50
CA LEU A 306 14.99 4.34 12.09
C LEU A 306 13.77 5.27 12.03
N ILE A 307 13.59 6.17 13.01
CA ILE A 307 12.51 7.17 13.00
C ILE A 307 12.65 8.10 11.81
N ALA A 308 13.86 8.59 11.52
CA ALA A 308 14.11 9.50 10.40
C ALA A 308 13.76 8.85 9.05
N GLY A 309 14.16 7.59 8.85
CA GLY A 309 13.82 6.82 7.64
C GLY A 309 12.32 6.53 7.53
N ALA A 310 11.70 6.09 8.61
CA ALA A 310 10.28 5.75 8.65
C ALA A 310 9.36 6.98 8.49
N ARG A 311 9.83 8.18 8.87
CA ARG A 311 9.08 9.43 8.71
C ARG A 311 8.65 9.69 7.26
N VAL A 312 9.48 9.30 6.29
CA VAL A 312 9.17 9.48 4.85
C VAL A 312 8.00 8.60 4.43
N GLY A 313 8.01 7.31 4.80
CA GLY A 313 6.90 6.39 4.49
C GLY A 313 5.59 6.81 5.18
N ALA A 314 5.67 7.15 6.46
CA ALA A 314 4.51 7.64 7.20
C ALA A 314 3.91 8.92 6.58
N ARG A 315 4.76 9.85 6.11
CA ARG A 315 4.30 11.07 5.42
C ARG A 315 3.52 10.73 4.15
N ARG A 316 4.04 9.82 3.31
CA ARG A 316 3.36 9.39 2.07
C ARG A 316 1.98 8.75 2.32
N ILE A 317 1.83 8.01 3.43
CA ILE A 317 0.53 7.46 3.82
C ILE A 317 -0.44 8.57 4.20
N PHE A 318 -0.01 9.51 5.06
CA PHE A 318 -0.89 10.58 5.49
C PHE A 318 -1.23 11.56 4.36
N GLU A 319 -0.37 11.73 3.36
CA GLU A 319 -0.68 12.47 2.14
C GLU A 319 -1.90 11.86 1.41
N ILE A 320 -2.00 10.51 1.34
CA ILE A 320 -3.19 9.87 0.77
C ILE A 320 -4.41 10.05 1.70
N LEU A 321 -4.26 9.75 2.99
CA LEU A 321 -5.38 9.84 3.94
C LEU A 321 -5.93 11.26 4.12
N ASP A 322 -5.12 12.28 3.82
CA ASP A 322 -5.50 13.69 3.85
C ASP A 322 -6.07 14.18 2.51
N THR A 323 -6.00 13.37 1.44
CA THR A 323 -6.59 13.72 0.16
C THR A 323 -8.11 13.64 0.27
N GLU A 324 -8.78 14.75 0.10
CA GLU A 324 -10.23 14.77 0.11
C GLU A 324 -10.77 14.12 -1.18
N PRO A 325 -11.85 13.34 -1.11
CA PRO A 325 -12.51 12.84 -2.30
C PRO A 325 -13.01 13.99 -3.17
N ASP A 326 -12.63 14.00 -4.45
CA ASP A 326 -13.06 15.03 -5.41
C ASP A 326 -14.59 15.04 -5.65
N LEU A 327 -15.27 13.94 -5.30
CA LEU A 327 -16.72 13.77 -5.51
C LEU A 327 -17.43 13.74 -4.16
N GLU A 328 -18.25 14.73 -3.91
CA GLU A 328 -19.16 14.74 -2.77
C GLU A 328 -20.38 13.86 -3.05
N ASP A 329 -20.82 13.10 -2.05
CA ASP A 329 -22.01 12.27 -2.17
C ASP A 329 -23.28 13.14 -2.09
N GLY A 330 -24.23 12.92 -3.01
CA GLY A 330 -25.51 13.62 -2.98
C GLY A 330 -26.41 13.09 -1.87
N ALA A 331 -27.54 13.75 -1.65
CA ALA A 331 -28.50 13.40 -0.60
C ALA A 331 -29.66 12.51 -1.09
N ARG A 332 -29.93 12.45 -2.41
CA ARG A 332 -31.07 11.74 -2.99
C ARG A 332 -30.75 10.27 -3.30
N ASN A 333 -31.76 9.44 -3.22
CA ASN A 333 -31.74 8.09 -3.73
C ASN A 333 -32.80 7.93 -4.81
N PHE A 334 -32.57 7.05 -5.80
CA PHE A 334 -33.62 6.64 -6.71
C PHE A 334 -34.73 5.89 -5.97
N PRO A 335 -35.97 5.98 -6.45
CA PRO A 335 -37.07 5.21 -5.88
C PRO A 335 -36.81 3.69 -6.02
N PRO A 336 -37.50 2.81 -5.26
CA PRO A 336 -37.34 1.37 -5.36
C PRO A 336 -37.63 0.81 -6.77
N SER A 337 -38.44 1.50 -7.56
CA SER A 337 -38.72 1.18 -8.98
C SER A 337 -37.52 1.40 -9.91
N GLY A 338 -36.47 2.07 -9.43
CA GLY A 338 -35.34 2.46 -10.24
C GLY A 338 -35.59 3.71 -11.09
N ALA A 339 -34.62 4.01 -11.98
CA ALA A 339 -34.74 5.07 -12.96
C ALA A 339 -35.62 4.63 -14.16
N CYS A 340 -36.33 5.58 -14.77
CA CYS A 340 -36.96 5.36 -16.07
C CYS A 340 -35.93 5.28 -17.21
N GLY A 341 -34.83 6.02 -17.06
CA GLY A 341 -33.67 5.98 -17.95
C GLY A 341 -33.63 7.07 -19.01
N GLU A 342 -34.39 8.17 -18.87
CA GLU A 342 -34.14 9.37 -19.67
C GLU A 342 -32.80 9.99 -19.23
N VAL A 343 -31.93 10.34 -20.18
CA VAL A 343 -30.61 10.93 -19.87
C VAL A 343 -30.42 12.23 -20.65
N ALA A 344 -29.93 13.27 -19.99
CA ALA A 344 -29.67 14.56 -20.62
C ALA A 344 -28.31 15.13 -20.22
N TRP A 345 -27.57 15.64 -21.20
CA TRP A 345 -26.39 16.50 -21.00
C TRP A 345 -26.82 17.91 -21.45
N SER A 346 -26.60 18.91 -20.58
CA SER A 346 -26.98 20.31 -20.83
C SER A 346 -25.76 21.20 -20.68
N GLY A 347 -25.26 21.73 -21.81
CA GLY A 347 -24.10 22.63 -21.87
C GLY A 347 -22.83 22.04 -21.27
N VAL A 348 -22.64 20.73 -21.35
CA VAL A 348 -21.57 20.01 -20.64
C VAL A 348 -20.20 20.30 -21.23
N SER A 349 -19.31 20.82 -20.39
CA SER A 349 -17.90 20.96 -20.70
C SER A 349 -17.07 20.16 -19.70
N PHE A 350 -15.97 19.56 -20.14
CA PHE A 350 -15.08 18.77 -19.30
C PHE A 350 -13.63 18.84 -19.74
N ARG A 351 -12.73 18.82 -18.74
CA ARG A 351 -11.26 18.77 -18.93
C ARG A 351 -10.60 17.94 -17.85
N TYR A 352 -9.62 17.10 -18.22
CA TYR A 352 -8.78 16.39 -17.25
C TYR A 352 -7.66 17.27 -16.67
N ARG A 353 -7.22 18.26 -17.46
CA ARG A 353 -6.21 19.27 -17.10
C ARG A 353 -6.75 20.65 -17.43
N PRO A 354 -6.38 21.70 -16.67
CA PRO A 354 -6.90 23.05 -16.87
C PRO A 354 -6.80 23.55 -18.32
N ASP A 355 -5.73 23.21 -19.01
CA ASP A 355 -5.40 23.76 -20.34
C ASP A 355 -5.86 22.88 -21.52
N THR A 356 -6.49 21.72 -21.26
CA THR A 356 -6.86 20.77 -22.33
C THR A 356 -8.35 20.43 -22.25
N PRO A 357 -9.23 21.16 -22.94
CA PRO A 357 -10.65 20.84 -23.01
C PRO A 357 -10.85 19.54 -23.79
N ILE A 358 -11.70 18.65 -23.27
CA ILE A 358 -12.06 17.37 -23.90
C ILE A 358 -13.50 17.41 -24.40
N LEU A 359 -14.39 18.05 -23.68
CA LEU A 359 -15.77 18.31 -24.08
C LEU A 359 -16.07 19.80 -23.93
N THR A 360 -16.81 20.38 -24.85
CA THR A 360 -17.13 21.80 -24.88
C THR A 360 -18.60 22.01 -25.23
N GLY A 361 -19.42 22.45 -24.26
CA GLY A 361 -20.81 22.82 -24.51
C GLY A 361 -21.66 21.72 -25.12
N VAL A 362 -21.55 20.48 -24.65
CA VAL A 362 -22.29 19.34 -25.21
C VAL A 362 -23.73 19.36 -24.72
N ASP A 363 -24.67 19.39 -25.68
CA ASP A 363 -26.10 19.23 -25.46
C ASP A 363 -26.61 17.94 -26.13
N LEU A 364 -27.17 17.04 -25.31
CA LEU A 364 -27.71 15.78 -25.77
C LEU A 364 -28.86 15.33 -24.87
N LYS A 365 -30.01 15.05 -25.45
CA LYS A 365 -31.16 14.47 -24.74
C LYS A 365 -31.52 13.12 -25.36
N VAL A 366 -31.59 12.08 -24.51
CA VAL A 366 -31.84 10.70 -24.89
C VAL A 366 -33.08 10.19 -24.15
N PRO A 367 -34.16 9.89 -24.84
CA PRO A 367 -35.36 9.29 -24.24
C PRO A 367 -35.07 7.91 -23.65
N ALA A 368 -35.86 7.52 -22.63
CA ALA A 368 -35.79 6.20 -22.04
C ALA A 368 -35.96 5.08 -23.10
N GLY A 369 -35.18 4.00 -22.94
CA GLY A 369 -35.23 2.83 -23.84
C GLY A 369 -34.55 3.02 -25.19
N THR A 370 -33.98 4.19 -25.50
CA THR A 370 -33.33 4.48 -26.79
C THR A 370 -31.90 3.93 -26.83
N LYS A 371 -31.51 3.35 -27.95
CA LYS A 371 -30.16 2.84 -28.21
C LYS A 371 -29.35 3.87 -29.00
N ILE A 372 -28.28 4.38 -28.43
CA ILE A 372 -27.44 5.43 -29.01
C ILE A 372 -26.06 4.88 -29.33
N ALA A 373 -25.63 5.01 -30.59
CA ALA A 373 -24.24 4.82 -30.98
C ALA A 373 -23.47 6.14 -30.86
N VAL A 374 -22.39 6.16 -30.08
CA VAL A 374 -21.46 7.29 -30.00
C VAL A 374 -20.26 6.97 -30.88
N VAL A 375 -20.10 7.74 -31.96
CA VAL A 375 -19.03 7.53 -32.95
C VAL A 375 -18.14 8.77 -33.09
N GLY A 376 -16.93 8.58 -33.62
CA GLY A 376 -15.96 9.66 -33.84
C GLY A 376 -14.52 9.18 -33.73
N PRO A 377 -13.55 9.98 -34.14
CA PRO A 377 -12.15 9.62 -34.09
C PRO A 377 -11.65 9.33 -32.65
N THR A 378 -10.51 8.65 -32.55
CA THR A 378 -9.85 8.44 -31.24
C THR A 378 -9.51 9.80 -30.63
N GLY A 379 -9.76 9.94 -29.33
CA GLY A 379 -9.55 11.22 -28.62
C GLY A 379 -10.70 12.23 -28.75
N ALA A 380 -11.80 11.94 -29.48
CA ALA A 380 -12.93 12.86 -29.61
C ALA A 380 -13.73 13.12 -28.32
N GLY A 381 -13.48 12.38 -27.24
CA GLY A 381 -14.18 12.54 -25.96
C GLY A 381 -15.31 11.55 -25.70
N LYS A 382 -15.45 10.48 -26.50
CA LYS A 382 -16.53 9.47 -26.40
C LYS A 382 -16.62 8.81 -25.01
N SER A 383 -15.53 8.18 -24.54
CA SER A 383 -15.47 7.52 -23.23
C SER A 383 -15.59 8.53 -22.08
N THR A 384 -15.12 9.77 -22.29
CA THR A 384 -15.28 10.85 -21.32
C THR A 384 -16.75 11.25 -21.18
N LEU A 385 -17.47 11.44 -22.28
CA LEU A 385 -18.90 11.78 -22.27
C LEU A 385 -19.70 10.75 -21.49
N LEU A 386 -19.47 9.47 -21.75
CA LEU A 386 -20.17 8.38 -21.08
C LEU A 386 -19.68 8.17 -19.64
N GLY A 387 -18.42 8.50 -19.33
CA GLY A 387 -17.86 8.43 -17.97
C GLY A 387 -18.44 9.47 -16.99
N LEU A 388 -19.03 10.55 -17.49
CA LEU A 388 -19.75 11.53 -16.67
C LEU A 388 -21.08 10.97 -16.14
N LEU A 389 -21.70 10.03 -16.83
CA LEU A 389 -23.01 9.49 -16.46
C LEU A 389 -22.95 8.67 -15.14
N PRO A 390 -22.02 7.72 -14.92
CA PRO A 390 -21.84 7.07 -13.62
C PRO A 390 -21.12 7.97 -12.61
N ARG A 391 -20.91 9.25 -12.95
CA ARG A 391 -20.22 10.23 -12.14
C ARG A 391 -18.84 9.72 -11.70
N PHE A 392 -18.03 9.29 -12.68
CA PHE A 392 -16.60 9.04 -12.46
C PHE A 392 -15.83 10.36 -12.32
N TYR A 393 -16.38 11.40 -12.93
CA TYR A 393 -15.94 12.78 -12.90
C TYR A 393 -17.16 13.68 -12.87
N ASP A 394 -17.06 14.85 -12.27
CA ASP A 394 -18.06 15.92 -12.40
C ASP A 394 -17.72 16.80 -13.62
N PRO A 395 -18.71 17.29 -14.36
CA PRO A 395 -18.47 18.21 -15.46
C PRO A 395 -17.86 19.53 -14.95
N SER A 396 -16.97 20.14 -15.76
CA SER A 396 -16.37 21.43 -15.43
C SER A 396 -17.38 22.59 -15.57
N ALA A 397 -18.39 22.43 -16.45
CA ALA A 397 -19.52 23.31 -16.61
C ALA A 397 -20.71 22.52 -17.18
N GLY A 398 -21.92 22.99 -16.97
CA GLY A 398 -23.15 22.32 -17.36
C GLY A 398 -23.58 21.25 -16.37
N SER A 399 -24.50 20.39 -16.80
CA SER A 399 -25.08 19.32 -15.96
C SER A 399 -25.36 18.05 -16.75
N VAL A 400 -25.29 16.91 -16.06
CA VAL A 400 -25.77 15.61 -16.54
C VAL A 400 -26.96 15.21 -15.68
N ALA A 401 -28.07 14.86 -16.28
CA ALA A 401 -29.30 14.52 -15.56
C ALA A 401 -29.82 13.12 -15.97
N ILE A 402 -30.41 12.42 -15.01
CA ILE A 402 -31.20 11.20 -15.22
C ILE A 402 -32.60 11.49 -14.72
N ASP A 403 -33.60 11.23 -15.60
CA ASP A 403 -35.02 11.49 -15.31
C ASP A 403 -35.28 12.93 -14.82
N GLY A 404 -34.56 13.91 -15.40
CA GLY A 404 -34.68 15.34 -15.11
C GLY A 404 -33.97 15.82 -13.85
N VAL A 405 -33.27 14.95 -13.10
CA VAL A 405 -32.52 15.31 -11.89
C VAL A 405 -31.02 15.17 -12.15
N ASP A 406 -30.25 16.19 -11.73
CA ASP A 406 -28.80 16.20 -11.88
C ASP A 406 -28.17 15.02 -11.11
N VAL A 407 -27.22 14.32 -11.74
CA VAL A 407 -26.54 13.16 -11.16
C VAL A 407 -25.77 13.52 -9.87
N ARG A 408 -25.43 14.79 -9.67
CA ARG A 408 -24.75 15.30 -8.46
C ARG A 408 -25.64 15.31 -7.22
N GLU A 409 -26.96 15.32 -7.40
CA GLU A 409 -27.92 15.28 -6.29
C GLU A 409 -28.09 13.87 -5.71
N TYR A 410 -27.77 12.82 -6.49
CA TYR A 410 -27.89 11.44 -6.04
C TYR A 410 -26.69 10.96 -5.25
N THR A 411 -26.93 10.03 -4.30
CA THR A 411 -25.82 9.25 -3.70
C THR A 411 -25.15 8.43 -4.78
N LEU A 412 -23.81 8.37 -4.79
CA LEU A 412 -23.03 7.63 -5.80
C LEU A 412 -23.47 6.16 -5.88
N ARG A 413 -23.79 5.56 -4.73
CA ARG A 413 -24.27 4.18 -4.67
C ARG A 413 -25.63 4.01 -5.39
N SER A 414 -26.56 4.92 -5.12
CA SER A 414 -27.89 4.87 -5.75
C SER A 414 -27.81 5.11 -7.25
N LEU A 415 -27.02 6.12 -7.68
CA LEU A 415 -26.78 6.44 -9.08
C LEU A 415 -26.16 5.25 -9.83
N ARG A 416 -25.03 4.74 -9.34
CA ARG A 416 -24.31 3.65 -10.01
C ARG A 416 -25.09 2.34 -10.02
N ASN A 417 -26.08 2.18 -9.14
CA ASN A 417 -27.00 1.06 -9.18
C ASN A 417 -27.94 1.10 -10.40
N GLN A 418 -28.20 2.27 -10.97
CA GLN A 418 -29.03 2.42 -12.17
C GLN A 418 -28.25 2.21 -13.48
N ILE A 419 -26.96 1.96 -13.41
CA ILE A 419 -26.08 1.88 -14.58
C ILE A 419 -25.34 0.54 -14.61
N ALA A 420 -25.45 -0.19 -15.69
CA ALA A 420 -24.60 -1.33 -16.00
C ALA A 420 -23.54 -0.93 -17.03
N MET A 421 -22.33 -1.45 -16.87
CA MET A 421 -21.22 -1.14 -17.77
C MET A 421 -20.52 -2.40 -18.25
N VAL A 422 -20.21 -2.44 -19.54
CA VAL A 422 -19.31 -3.42 -20.15
C VAL A 422 -18.12 -2.64 -20.69
N LEU A 423 -16.97 -2.81 -20.04
CA LEU A 423 -15.75 -2.05 -20.29
C LEU A 423 -14.80 -2.78 -21.24
N GLN A 424 -13.93 -2.04 -21.90
CA GLN A 424 -12.80 -2.54 -22.66
C GLN A 424 -11.47 -2.02 -22.02
N PRO A 425 -10.48 -2.91 -21.82
CA PRO A 425 -10.55 -4.38 -21.93
C PRO A 425 -11.48 -5.02 -20.89
N PRO A 426 -11.98 -6.25 -21.16
CA PRO A 426 -12.85 -6.95 -20.22
C PRO A 426 -12.08 -7.31 -18.94
N LEU A 427 -12.58 -6.83 -17.80
CA LEU A 427 -11.94 -7.02 -16.49
C LEU A 427 -12.49 -8.29 -15.80
N ILE A 428 -11.62 -9.28 -15.63
CA ILE A 428 -11.90 -10.54 -14.93
C ILE A 428 -11.09 -10.55 -13.62
N PHE A 429 -11.78 -10.85 -12.53
CA PHE A 429 -11.16 -11.02 -11.22
C PHE A 429 -10.61 -12.44 -11.03
N PRO A 430 -9.55 -12.64 -10.23
CA PRO A 430 -9.03 -13.96 -9.87
C PRO A 430 -9.97 -14.66 -8.86
N LEU A 431 -11.20 -14.85 -9.27
CA LEU A 431 -12.31 -15.46 -8.53
C LEU A 431 -12.89 -16.60 -9.36
N SER A 432 -13.88 -17.33 -8.81
CA SER A 432 -14.63 -18.31 -9.59
C SER A 432 -15.41 -17.65 -10.73
N VAL A 433 -15.81 -18.42 -11.75
CA VAL A 433 -16.72 -17.94 -12.80
C VAL A 433 -18.02 -17.43 -12.17
N ARG A 434 -18.56 -18.17 -11.21
CA ARG A 434 -19.74 -17.80 -10.43
C ARG A 434 -19.60 -16.42 -9.81
N ASP A 435 -18.52 -16.20 -9.05
CA ASP A 435 -18.28 -14.95 -8.33
C ASP A 435 -18.03 -13.79 -9.29
N ASN A 436 -17.37 -14.04 -10.41
CA ASN A 436 -17.20 -13.05 -11.48
C ASN A 436 -18.54 -12.58 -12.04
N ILE A 437 -19.50 -13.48 -12.28
CA ILE A 437 -20.85 -13.11 -12.72
C ILE A 437 -21.63 -12.44 -11.59
N ALA A 438 -21.60 -13.02 -10.37
CA ALA A 438 -22.29 -12.52 -9.19
C ALA A 438 -21.80 -11.14 -8.74
N TYR A 439 -20.63 -10.68 -9.20
CA TYR A 439 -20.12 -9.33 -8.93
C TYR A 439 -21.09 -8.24 -9.39
N GLY A 440 -21.91 -8.49 -10.43
CA GLY A 440 -22.96 -7.57 -10.88
C GLY A 440 -24.08 -7.37 -9.85
N ARG A 441 -24.43 -8.41 -9.09
CA ARG A 441 -25.45 -8.40 -8.02
C ARG A 441 -25.03 -9.40 -6.92
N PRO A 442 -24.28 -8.95 -5.91
CA PRO A 442 -23.90 -9.80 -4.79
C PRO A 442 -25.12 -10.42 -4.10
N GLY A 443 -25.03 -11.72 -3.78
CA GLY A 443 -26.13 -12.47 -3.17
C GLY A 443 -27.19 -12.97 -4.16
N ALA A 444 -26.94 -12.90 -5.48
CA ALA A 444 -27.79 -13.55 -6.47
C ALA A 444 -27.80 -15.07 -6.29
N ASP A 445 -28.95 -15.70 -6.50
CA ASP A 445 -29.08 -17.15 -6.45
C ASP A 445 -28.44 -17.82 -7.69
N ASN A 446 -28.18 -19.12 -7.57
CA ASN A 446 -27.56 -19.88 -8.66
C ASN A 446 -28.44 -19.91 -9.93
N ALA A 447 -29.75 -19.95 -9.77
CA ALA A 447 -30.68 -19.99 -10.92
C ALA A 447 -30.58 -18.68 -11.74
N ALA A 448 -30.49 -17.52 -11.09
CA ALA A 448 -30.28 -16.24 -11.76
C ALA A 448 -28.92 -16.18 -12.48
N ILE A 449 -27.86 -16.70 -11.85
CA ILE A 449 -26.51 -16.75 -12.44
C ILE A 449 -26.51 -17.65 -13.69
N GLU A 450 -27.11 -18.82 -13.64
CA GLU A 450 -27.23 -19.74 -14.76
C GLU A 450 -28.09 -19.16 -15.89
N GLN A 451 -29.17 -18.46 -15.54
CA GLN A 451 -30.01 -17.80 -16.52
C GLN A 451 -29.24 -16.76 -17.33
N VAL A 452 -28.47 -15.87 -16.65
CA VAL A 452 -27.70 -14.84 -17.36
C VAL A 452 -26.50 -15.43 -18.10
N ALA A 453 -25.93 -16.55 -17.65
CA ALA A 453 -24.89 -17.26 -18.37
C ALA A 453 -25.40 -17.79 -19.71
N ARG A 454 -26.59 -18.39 -19.74
CA ARG A 454 -27.27 -18.81 -20.99
C ARG A 454 -27.56 -17.62 -21.91
N LEU A 455 -28.08 -16.52 -21.38
CA LEU A 455 -28.32 -15.30 -22.14
C LEU A 455 -27.06 -14.71 -22.75
N ALA A 456 -25.93 -14.78 -22.01
CA ALA A 456 -24.62 -14.32 -22.48
C ALA A 456 -23.89 -15.35 -23.37
N ARG A 457 -24.49 -16.52 -23.62
CA ARG A 457 -23.91 -17.60 -24.46
C ARG A 457 -22.56 -18.10 -23.93
N ILE A 458 -22.43 -18.26 -22.59
CA ILE A 458 -21.21 -18.80 -21.96
C ILE A 458 -21.43 -20.13 -21.24
N ASP A 459 -22.64 -20.67 -21.26
CA ASP A 459 -22.98 -21.93 -20.60
C ASP A 459 -22.19 -23.12 -21.16
N ASP A 460 -22.00 -23.22 -22.48
CA ASP A 460 -21.16 -24.25 -23.10
C ASP A 460 -19.68 -24.14 -22.63
N LEU A 461 -19.14 -22.92 -22.58
CA LEU A 461 -17.81 -22.71 -22.04
C LEU A 461 -17.72 -23.18 -20.58
N ILE A 462 -18.68 -22.76 -19.74
CA ILE A 462 -18.68 -23.12 -18.32
C ILE A 462 -18.75 -24.63 -18.14
N ALA A 463 -19.56 -25.32 -18.95
CA ALA A 463 -19.69 -26.78 -18.94
C ALA A 463 -18.37 -27.48 -19.34
N SER A 464 -17.54 -26.85 -20.15
CA SER A 464 -16.24 -27.38 -20.57
C SER A 464 -15.12 -27.18 -19.54
N LEU A 465 -15.33 -26.31 -18.56
CA LEU A 465 -14.33 -26.04 -17.51
C LEU A 465 -14.28 -27.14 -16.46
N PRO A 466 -13.12 -27.43 -15.86
CA PRO A 466 -12.91 -28.58 -14.96
C PRO A 466 -13.85 -28.61 -13.73
N ALA A 467 -14.21 -27.45 -13.18
CA ALA A 467 -15.11 -27.30 -12.04
C ALA A 467 -16.37 -26.47 -12.38
N GLY A 468 -16.69 -26.32 -13.67
CA GLY A 468 -17.84 -25.54 -14.12
C GLY A 468 -17.84 -24.11 -13.57
N TYR A 469 -18.94 -23.71 -12.94
CA TYR A 469 -19.09 -22.38 -12.32
C TYR A 469 -18.09 -22.11 -11.20
N ASP A 470 -17.57 -23.12 -10.53
CA ASP A 470 -16.64 -22.98 -9.40
C ASP A 470 -15.17 -23.00 -9.86
N THR A 471 -14.91 -23.05 -11.16
CA THR A 471 -13.57 -22.93 -11.73
C THR A 471 -12.98 -21.57 -11.40
N LEU A 472 -11.80 -21.56 -10.73
CA LEU A 472 -11.05 -20.34 -10.42
C LEU A 472 -10.37 -19.82 -11.71
N LEU A 473 -10.61 -18.56 -12.01
CA LEU A 473 -9.97 -17.87 -13.13
C LEU A 473 -8.65 -17.26 -12.63
N GLY A 474 -7.56 -17.47 -13.35
CA GLY A 474 -6.27 -16.88 -13.06
C GLY A 474 -6.26 -15.35 -13.15
N GLU A 475 -5.11 -14.73 -12.86
CA GLU A 475 -4.95 -13.28 -12.98
C GLU A 475 -5.41 -12.80 -14.36
N SER A 476 -6.32 -11.81 -14.37
CA SER A 476 -6.93 -11.25 -15.58
C SER A 476 -7.58 -12.29 -16.51
N GLY A 477 -7.95 -13.48 -15.99
CA GLY A 477 -8.54 -14.55 -16.81
C GLY A 477 -7.56 -15.10 -17.86
N ALA A 478 -6.30 -15.32 -17.51
CA ALA A 478 -5.22 -15.70 -18.44
C ALA A 478 -5.50 -16.96 -19.27
N SER A 479 -6.38 -17.85 -18.80
CA SER A 479 -6.82 -19.07 -19.50
C SER A 479 -7.98 -18.86 -20.48
N LEU A 480 -8.58 -17.67 -20.53
CA LEU A 480 -9.74 -17.35 -21.34
C LEU A 480 -9.36 -16.49 -22.54
N SER A 481 -10.00 -16.74 -23.68
CA SER A 481 -9.94 -15.85 -24.84
C SER A 481 -10.63 -14.50 -24.53
N GLU A 482 -10.32 -13.46 -25.29
CA GLU A 482 -10.94 -12.13 -25.11
C GLU A 482 -12.47 -12.18 -25.28
N GLY A 483 -12.98 -13.01 -26.21
CA GLY A 483 -14.41 -13.18 -26.39
C GLY A 483 -15.12 -13.88 -25.23
N GLU A 484 -14.46 -14.83 -24.58
CA GLU A 484 -14.96 -15.50 -23.39
C GLU A 484 -15.00 -14.54 -22.20
N LYS A 485 -13.94 -13.78 -21.99
CA LYS A 485 -13.90 -12.70 -20.99
C LYS A 485 -15.03 -11.69 -21.21
N GLN A 486 -15.24 -11.28 -22.47
CA GLN A 486 -16.28 -10.33 -22.81
C GLN A 486 -17.68 -10.88 -22.47
N ARG A 487 -17.97 -12.15 -22.80
CA ARG A 487 -19.26 -12.78 -22.46
C ARG A 487 -19.48 -12.90 -20.95
N ILE A 488 -18.43 -13.13 -20.14
CA ILE A 488 -18.54 -13.09 -18.67
C ILE A 488 -18.92 -11.67 -18.20
N THR A 489 -18.31 -10.62 -18.77
CA THR A 489 -18.66 -9.23 -18.41
C THR A 489 -20.09 -8.87 -18.84
N ILE A 490 -20.58 -9.40 -19.97
CA ILE A 490 -21.97 -9.27 -20.40
C ILE A 490 -22.92 -9.98 -19.42
N ALA A 491 -22.61 -11.21 -18.98
CA ALA A 491 -23.39 -11.91 -17.96
C ALA A 491 -23.47 -11.13 -16.65
N ARG A 492 -22.36 -10.51 -16.23
CA ARG A 492 -22.29 -9.60 -15.07
C ARG A 492 -23.24 -8.40 -15.24
N ALA A 493 -23.25 -7.78 -16.41
CA ALA A 493 -24.13 -6.65 -16.70
C ALA A 493 -25.61 -7.06 -16.80
N LEU A 494 -25.93 -8.24 -17.36
CA LEU A 494 -27.28 -8.83 -17.36
C LEU A 494 -27.78 -9.05 -15.93
N LEU A 495 -26.95 -9.65 -15.07
CA LEU A 495 -27.31 -9.93 -13.67
C LEU A 495 -27.59 -8.65 -12.87
N ARG A 496 -26.86 -7.56 -13.17
CA ARG A 496 -27.09 -6.25 -12.56
C ARG A 496 -28.48 -5.70 -12.87
N ASN A 497 -29.00 -5.95 -14.06
CA ASN A 497 -30.33 -5.57 -14.51
C ASN A 497 -30.66 -4.08 -14.34
N ALA A 498 -29.73 -3.20 -14.71
CA ALA A 498 -29.89 -1.75 -14.59
C ALA A 498 -30.65 -1.17 -15.81
N PRO A 499 -31.43 -0.07 -15.63
CA PRO A 499 -32.19 0.56 -16.72
C PRO A 499 -31.33 1.29 -17.74
N ILE A 500 -30.11 1.67 -17.38
CA ILE A 500 -29.16 2.35 -18.26
C ILE A 500 -27.95 1.43 -18.48
N LEU A 501 -27.52 1.31 -19.73
CA LEU A 501 -26.41 0.47 -20.16
C LEU A 501 -25.36 1.29 -20.90
N ILE A 502 -24.10 1.09 -20.55
CA ILE A 502 -22.94 1.65 -21.24
C ILE A 502 -22.07 0.51 -21.75
N LEU A 503 -21.83 0.49 -23.06
CA LEU A 503 -20.99 -0.49 -23.75
C LEU A 503 -19.80 0.25 -24.38
N ASP A 504 -18.60 -0.04 -23.91
CA ASP A 504 -17.36 0.54 -24.43
C ASP A 504 -16.68 -0.47 -25.36
N GLU A 505 -16.79 -0.26 -26.67
CA GLU A 505 -16.21 -1.08 -27.75
C GLU A 505 -16.35 -2.60 -27.57
N PRO A 506 -17.55 -3.13 -27.37
CA PRO A 506 -17.72 -4.50 -26.87
C PRO A 506 -17.26 -5.62 -27.84
N THR A 507 -16.83 -5.31 -29.07
CA THR A 507 -16.47 -6.32 -30.09
C THR A 507 -15.18 -6.01 -30.86
N SER A 508 -14.43 -4.98 -30.49
CA SER A 508 -13.28 -4.46 -31.27
C SER A 508 -12.14 -5.45 -31.52
N ALA A 509 -11.90 -6.40 -30.60
CA ALA A 509 -10.77 -7.35 -30.62
C ALA A 509 -11.20 -8.81 -30.97
N LEU A 510 -12.42 -9.02 -31.53
CA LEU A 510 -12.97 -10.36 -31.73
C LEU A 510 -12.92 -10.78 -33.19
N ASP A 511 -12.73 -12.08 -33.42
CA ASP A 511 -12.95 -12.74 -34.71
C ASP A 511 -14.46 -12.79 -35.06
N VAL A 512 -14.79 -13.02 -36.32
CA VAL A 512 -16.17 -12.94 -36.83
C VAL A 512 -17.13 -13.90 -36.13
N THR A 513 -16.68 -15.13 -35.84
CA THR A 513 -17.50 -16.16 -35.17
C THR A 513 -17.81 -15.78 -33.73
N THR A 514 -16.80 -15.36 -32.98
CA THR A 514 -16.91 -14.91 -31.59
C THR A 514 -17.72 -13.61 -31.49
N GLU A 515 -17.57 -12.70 -32.48
CA GLU A 515 -18.37 -11.46 -32.56
C GLU A 515 -19.88 -11.77 -32.62
N ALA A 516 -20.30 -12.74 -33.43
CA ALA A 516 -21.71 -13.12 -33.54
C ALA A 516 -22.30 -13.59 -32.19
N LEU A 517 -21.55 -14.39 -31.42
CA LEU A 517 -21.97 -14.86 -30.10
C LEU A 517 -22.05 -13.71 -29.08
N VAL A 518 -21.06 -12.84 -29.06
CA VAL A 518 -21.03 -11.66 -28.19
C VAL A 518 -22.16 -10.71 -28.52
N MET A 519 -22.42 -10.48 -29.82
CA MET A 519 -23.51 -9.61 -30.26
C MET A 519 -24.88 -10.15 -29.89
N ALA A 520 -25.11 -11.47 -29.97
CA ALA A 520 -26.36 -12.07 -29.50
C ALA A 520 -26.59 -11.82 -27.99
N GLY A 521 -25.54 -11.94 -27.15
CA GLY A 521 -25.62 -11.58 -25.74
C GLY A 521 -25.89 -10.09 -25.50
N ILE A 522 -25.27 -9.21 -26.27
CA ILE A 522 -25.47 -7.75 -26.21
C ILE A 522 -26.92 -7.38 -26.60
N GLU A 523 -27.51 -8.01 -27.62
CA GLU A 523 -28.91 -7.76 -28.00
C GLU A 523 -29.89 -8.05 -26.87
N GLY A 524 -29.71 -9.19 -26.19
CA GLY A 524 -30.48 -9.52 -25.00
C GLY A 524 -30.26 -8.51 -23.86
N LEU A 525 -29.05 -8.01 -23.74
CA LEU A 525 -28.69 -7.01 -22.72
C LEU A 525 -29.33 -5.63 -23.03
N MET A 526 -29.43 -5.21 -24.30
CA MET A 526 -29.98 -3.91 -24.72
C MET A 526 -31.51 -3.84 -24.67
N ALA A 527 -32.21 -4.97 -24.60
CA ALA A 527 -33.66 -4.99 -24.66
C ALA A 527 -34.30 -4.21 -23.50
N GLY A 528 -35.15 -3.22 -23.84
CA GLY A 528 -35.89 -2.41 -22.85
C GLY A 528 -35.05 -1.43 -22.04
N ARG A 529 -33.79 -1.18 -22.41
CA ARG A 529 -32.86 -0.31 -21.67
C ARG A 529 -32.38 0.86 -22.51
N THR A 530 -32.14 1.99 -21.85
CA THR A 530 -31.43 3.11 -22.48
C THR A 530 -29.95 2.72 -22.62
N THR A 531 -29.50 2.61 -23.87
CA THR A 531 -28.18 2.05 -24.15
C THR A 531 -27.29 3.04 -24.87
N PHE A 532 -26.09 3.24 -24.36
CA PHE A 532 -25.00 4.01 -24.98
C PHE A 532 -23.89 3.06 -25.42
N ILE A 533 -23.51 3.09 -26.68
CA ILE A 533 -22.49 2.22 -27.24
C ILE A 533 -21.41 3.06 -27.92
N ILE A 534 -20.18 2.95 -27.48
CA ILE A 534 -19.04 3.44 -28.27
C ILE A 534 -18.78 2.43 -29.36
N ALA A 535 -19.11 2.83 -30.60
CA ALA A 535 -19.11 1.92 -31.73
C ALA A 535 -17.95 2.19 -32.68
N HIS A 536 -17.14 1.14 -32.92
CA HIS A 536 -16.08 1.10 -33.93
C HIS A 536 -16.34 0.09 -35.03
N ARG A 537 -17.48 -0.64 -34.98
CA ARG A 537 -17.90 -1.58 -35.98
C ARG A 537 -19.30 -1.22 -36.55
N LEU A 538 -19.46 -1.43 -37.84
CA LEU A 538 -20.70 -1.15 -38.52
C LEU A 538 -21.87 -2.02 -38.02
N SER A 539 -21.60 -3.29 -37.70
CA SER A 539 -22.55 -4.23 -37.08
C SER A 539 -23.22 -3.67 -35.84
N THR A 540 -22.50 -2.94 -35.03
CA THR A 540 -22.97 -2.29 -33.80
C THR A 540 -23.79 -1.03 -34.11
N VAL A 541 -23.29 -0.17 -35.02
CA VAL A 541 -23.97 1.08 -35.41
C VAL A 541 -25.35 0.83 -36.01
N ARG A 542 -25.48 -0.21 -36.84
CA ARG A 542 -26.76 -0.59 -37.50
C ARG A 542 -27.88 -1.01 -36.53
N ARG A 543 -27.53 -1.40 -35.31
CA ARG A 543 -28.46 -1.86 -34.26
C ARG A 543 -28.92 -0.75 -33.32
N CYS A 544 -28.43 0.46 -33.51
CA CYS A 544 -28.79 1.62 -32.70
C CYS A 544 -29.89 2.45 -33.39
N ASP A 545 -30.76 3.00 -32.56
CA ASP A 545 -31.87 3.84 -33.03
C ASP A 545 -31.37 5.21 -33.53
N ARG A 546 -30.31 5.73 -32.88
CA ARG A 546 -29.72 7.02 -33.25
C ARG A 546 -28.20 6.95 -33.11
N ILE A 547 -27.53 7.81 -33.84
CA ILE A 547 -26.09 7.98 -33.86
C ILE A 547 -25.78 9.41 -33.43
N VAL A 548 -24.80 9.54 -32.53
CA VAL A 548 -24.21 10.81 -32.07
C VAL A 548 -22.76 10.85 -32.51
N VAL A 549 -22.38 11.85 -33.25
CA VAL A 549 -21.05 12.00 -33.84
C VAL A 549 -20.27 13.05 -33.06
N LEU A 550 -19.21 12.62 -32.39
CA LEU A 550 -18.29 13.49 -31.68
C LEU A 550 -17.05 13.80 -32.52
N ARG A 551 -16.66 15.08 -32.55
CA ARG A 551 -15.40 15.55 -33.14
C ARG A 551 -14.88 16.74 -32.36
N GLY A 552 -13.62 16.64 -31.87
CA GLY A 552 -12.99 17.72 -31.12
C GLY A 552 -13.76 18.17 -29.87
N GLY A 553 -14.43 17.24 -29.18
CA GLY A 553 -15.20 17.54 -27.96
C GLY A 553 -16.59 18.12 -28.18
N LEU A 554 -17.06 18.19 -29.43
CA LEU A 554 -18.38 18.72 -29.81
C LEU A 554 -19.24 17.63 -30.47
N ILE A 555 -20.56 17.67 -30.29
CA ILE A 555 -21.50 16.90 -31.11
C ILE A 555 -21.68 17.66 -32.42
N VAL A 556 -21.13 17.10 -33.51
CA VAL A 556 -21.20 17.73 -34.83
C VAL A 556 -22.43 17.28 -35.63
N GLU A 557 -22.86 16.05 -35.41
CA GLU A 557 -24.03 15.48 -36.09
C GLU A 557 -24.77 14.52 -35.16
N GLN A 558 -26.08 14.43 -35.34
CA GLN A 558 -26.95 13.42 -34.72
C GLN A 558 -28.11 13.07 -35.61
N GLY A 559 -28.53 11.79 -35.62
CA GLY A 559 -29.65 11.32 -36.43
C GLY A 559 -29.66 9.79 -36.54
N THR A 560 -30.54 9.27 -37.36
CA THR A 560 -30.56 7.86 -37.77
C THR A 560 -29.48 7.59 -38.81
N LEU A 561 -29.08 6.33 -38.98
CA LEU A 561 -28.09 5.95 -40.01
C LEU A 561 -28.47 6.43 -41.42
N PRO A 562 -29.71 6.24 -41.90
CA PRO A 562 -30.12 6.74 -43.24
C PRO A 562 -30.09 8.26 -43.35
N GLU A 563 -30.47 9.00 -42.30
CA GLU A 563 -30.43 10.46 -42.28
C GLU A 563 -29.01 11.01 -42.40
N LEU A 564 -28.09 10.46 -41.62
CA LEU A 564 -26.70 10.91 -41.61
C LEU A 564 -25.96 10.59 -42.89
N LEU A 565 -26.25 9.44 -43.51
CA LEU A 565 -25.70 9.11 -44.83
C LEU A 565 -26.21 10.03 -45.95
N ARG A 566 -27.51 10.44 -45.89
CA ARG A 566 -28.10 11.38 -46.87
C ARG A 566 -27.57 12.80 -46.74
N ARG A 567 -27.19 13.23 -45.52
CA ARG A 567 -26.63 14.57 -45.29
C ARG A 567 -25.26 14.77 -45.92
N ASP A 568 -24.56 13.68 -46.27
CA ASP A 568 -23.22 13.65 -46.85
C ASP A 568 -22.18 14.50 -46.04
N GLY A 569 -22.36 14.53 -44.72
CA GLY A 569 -21.53 15.28 -43.80
C GLY A 569 -20.35 14.47 -43.28
N PHE A 570 -19.80 14.89 -42.13
CA PHE A 570 -18.65 14.23 -41.49
C PHE A 570 -18.91 12.74 -41.23
N PHE A 571 -20.14 12.36 -40.79
CA PHE A 571 -20.45 10.95 -40.58
C PHE A 571 -20.38 10.14 -41.86
N ALA A 572 -20.87 10.66 -42.97
CA ALA A 572 -20.84 9.94 -44.27
C ALA A 572 -19.41 9.72 -44.75
N GLU A 573 -18.52 10.70 -44.57
CA GLU A 573 -17.08 10.57 -44.85
C GLU A 573 -16.43 9.52 -43.93
N TYR A 574 -16.71 9.59 -42.60
CA TYR A 574 -16.24 8.64 -41.61
C TYR A 574 -16.74 7.22 -41.89
N TYR A 575 -17.99 7.09 -42.33
CA TYR A 575 -18.59 5.82 -42.75
C TYR A 575 -17.83 5.21 -43.93
N ARG A 576 -17.57 5.99 -44.98
CA ARG A 576 -16.86 5.51 -46.18
C ARG A 576 -15.42 5.07 -45.85
N THR A 577 -14.74 5.75 -44.96
CA THR A 577 -13.34 5.46 -44.63
C THR A 577 -13.20 4.32 -43.63
N GLN A 578 -14.07 4.22 -42.65
CA GLN A 578 -13.94 3.29 -41.53
C GLN A 578 -14.85 2.06 -41.63
N PHE A 579 -16.07 2.22 -42.15
CA PHE A 579 -17.08 1.17 -42.11
C PHE A 579 -17.34 0.53 -43.49
N ALA A 580 -17.20 1.24 -44.58
CA ALA A 580 -17.42 0.66 -45.92
C ALA A 580 -16.44 -0.48 -46.26
N PRO A 581 -15.15 -0.42 -45.94
CA PRO A 581 -14.23 -1.54 -46.11
C PRO A 581 -14.62 -2.79 -45.30
N GLN A 582 -15.18 -2.60 -44.12
CA GLN A 582 -15.68 -3.68 -43.27
C GLN A 582 -16.92 -4.35 -43.84
N ALA A 583 -17.81 -3.58 -44.45
CA ALA A 583 -19.00 -4.09 -45.12
C ALA A 583 -18.65 -4.94 -46.35
N ALA A 584 -17.76 -4.47 -47.20
CA ALA A 584 -17.29 -5.19 -48.39
C ALA A 584 -16.61 -6.53 -48.03
N HIS A 585 -15.79 -6.54 -46.97
CA HIS A 585 -15.13 -7.75 -46.49
C HIS A 585 -16.11 -8.77 -45.88
N ALA A 586 -17.16 -8.31 -45.19
CA ALA A 586 -18.20 -9.17 -44.63
C ALA A 586 -19.11 -9.78 -45.69
N GLU A 587 -19.35 -9.10 -46.82
CA GLU A 587 -20.08 -9.63 -47.97
C GLU A 587 -19.27 -10.67 -48.76
N GLN A 588 -17.95 -10.47 -48.93
CA GLN A 588 -17.09 -11.45 -49.56
C GLN A 588 -17.03 -12.78 -48.79
N ILE A 589 -16.94 -12.75 -47.46
CA ILE A 589 -16.94 -13.96 -46.62
C ILE A 589 -18.30 -14.71 -46.71
N ARG A 590 -19.43 -13.99 -46.89
CA ARG A 590 -20.77 -14.62 -47.05
C ARG A 590 -20.96 -15.30 -48.41
N VAL A 591 -20.19 -14.95 -49.40
CA VAL A 591 -20.25 -15.54 -50.75
C VAL A 591 -19.35 -16.76 -50.86
N GLU A 592 -18.31 -16.89 -49.96
CA GLU A 592 -17.36 -18.00 -49.96
C GLU A 592 -17.74 -19.15 -48.99
N VAL A 593 -18.81 -19.00 -48.20
CA VAL A 593 -19.40 -20.03 -47.32
C VAL A 593 -20.76 -20.45 -47.84
#